data_1045a0aefd47b556118f9c9c13f99d81
#
_entry.id   1045a0aefd47b556118f9c9c13f99d81
#
_cell.length_a   1.000
_cell.length_b   1.000
_cell.length_c   1.000
_cell.angle_alpha   90.00
_cell.angle_beta   90.00
_cell.angle_gamma   90.00
#
_symmetry.space_group_name_H-M   'P 1'
#
loop_
_entity.id
_entity.type
_entity.pdbx_description
1 polymer ?
#
loop_
_entity_poly.entity_id
_entity_poly.type
_entity_poly.pdbx_seq_one_letter_code
_entity_poly.pdbx_strand_id
1 'polypeptide(L)'
;AALPELHVFGRVTPEDKLRIARLMQARGDVVAMTGDAVNDAAALKQADIGVAMGSGSEVTKQAAKMILTDDRFGTLVTAIKLGRSIYDKIVSYVRYQMSSLFSLVLLFLVASIFGINDGVPLTPLMVLFLSFFITVFPVIVIMSDPAPSDIMTQPPRDPAVTLANPRSVLQWLLYGVVLFAVILAALLLAPDEPSTTVATAATSMAFVVAGLGSIIGGLAMRRDPLSGFAAPIVGALGWLSIPVVLTVVSVEVGFMQDLFMTQGLTGPQWMLCLALSAVLPVVIEGDKAIRRRSAR
;
A
#
# COMPACT_ATOMS: atom_id res chain seq x y z
N ALA A 1 21.58 -32.49 11.48
CA ALA A 1 22.13 -31.66 12.56
C ALA A 1 23.25 -30.71 12.08
N ALA A 2 24.05 -31.09 11.09
CA ALA A 2 25.24 -30.30 10.65
C ALA A 2 24.95 -29.23 9.57
N LEU A 3 23.78 -29.22 8.96
CA LEU A 3 23.44 -28.33 7.83
C LEU A 3 23.62 -26.83 8.12
N PRO A 4 23.33 -26.31 9.33
CA PRO A 4 23.50 -24.89 9.63
C PRO A 4 24.96 -24.41 9.62
N GLU A 5 25.89 -25.31 9.82
CA GLU A 5 27.33 -25.01 9.94
C GLU A 5 28.08 -25.19 8.59
N LEU A 6 27.40 -25.82 7.61
CA LEU A 6 28.00 -26.12 6.32
C LEU A 6 27.53 -25.08 5.28
N HIS A 7 28.48 -24.32 4.76
CA HIS A 7 28.24 -23.28 3.75
C HIS A 7 28.70 -23.67 2.34
N VAL A 8 29.50 -24.73 2.22
CA VAL A 8 30.03 -25.20 0.94
C VAL A 8 29.85 -26.70 0.79
N PHE A 9 29.21 -27.10 -0.31
CA PHE A 9 29.01 -28.49 -0.70
C PHE A 9 29.68 -28.71 -2.05
N GLY A 10 30.78 -29.48 -2.06
CA GLY A 10 31.49 -29.79 -3.29
C GLY A 10 31.11 -31.16 -3.87
N ARG A 11 31.15 -31.31 -5.20
CA ARG A 11 30.87 -32.56 -5.93
C ARG A 11 29.51 -33.18 -5.62
N VAL A 12 28.49 -32.33 -5.52
CA VAL A 12 27.10 -32.76 -5.28
C VAL A 12 26.46 -33.29 -6.56
N THR A 13 25.75 -34.40 -6.44
CA THR A 13 24.93 -34.96 -7.51
C THR A 13 23.62 -34.16 -7.66
N PRO A 14 22.88 -34.28 -8.78
CA PRO A 14 21.55 -33.68 -8.90
C PRO A 14 20.58 -34.07 -7.78
N GLU A 15 20.64 -35.31 -7.34
CA GLU A 15 19.85 -35.84 -6.22
C GLU A 15 20.24 -35.17 -4.89
N ASP A 16 21.53 -34.90 -4.67
CA ASP A 16 22.00 -34.19 -3.50
C ASP A 16 21.53 -32.74 -3.49
N LYS A 17 21.56 -32.04 -4.64
CA LYS A 17 21.00 -30.67 -4.78
C LYS A 17 19.53 -30.66 -4.39
N LEU A 18 18.74 -31.59 -4.90
CA LEU A 18 17.33 -31.72 -4.58
C LEU A 18 17.10 -31.99 -3.07
N ARG A 19 17.93 -32.88 -2.49
CA ARG A 19 17.86 -33.23 -1.06
C ARG A 19 18.22 -32.03 -0.18
N ILE A 20 19.27 -31.27 -0.53
CA ILE A 20 19.66 -30.06 0.19
C ILE A 20 18.51 -29.04 0.17
N ALA A 21 17.90 -28.78 -0.99
CA ALA A 21 16.77 -27.87 -1.09
C ALA A 21 15.62 -28.28 -0.17
N ARG A 22 15.24 -29.56 -0.18
CA ARG A 22 14.16 -30.09 0.70
C ARG A 22 14.51 -29.98 2.19
N LEU A 23 15.75 -30.23 2.57
CA LEU A 23 16.19 -30.14 3.96
C LEU A 23 16.19 -28.69 4.46
N MET A 24 16.55 -27.72 3.63
CA MET A 24 16.48 -26.31 3.96
C MET A 24 15.03 -25.86 4.08
N GLN A 25 14.16 -26.23 3.13
CA GLN A 25 12.72 -25.94 3.18
C GLN A 25 12.05 -26.55 4.42
N ALA A 26 12.42 -27.77 4.80
CA ALA A 26 11.90 -28.42 6.00
C ALA A 26 12.29 -27.70 7.31
N ARG A 27 13.31 -26.84 7.28
CA ARG A 27 13.69 -25.95 8.39
C ARG A 27 12.90 -24.62 8.39
N GLY A 28 12.10 -24.37 7.36
CA GLY A 28 11.39 -23.11 7.17
C GLY A 28 12.19 -22.07 6.36
N ASP A 29 13.34 -22.44 5.79
CA ASP A 29 14.11 -21.52 4.94
C ASP A 29 13.42 -21.38 3.56
N VAL A 30 13.43 -20.16 3.00
CA VAL A 30 13.05 -19.92 1.61
C VAL A 30 14.28 -20.14 0.73
N VAL A 31 14.21 -21.14 -0.16
CA VAL A 31 15.34 -21.62 -0.94
C VAL A 31 15.29 -21.11 -2.37
N ALA A 32 16.32 -20.37 -2.77
CA ALA A 32 16.59 -20.08 -4.18
C ALA A 32 17.67 -21.05 -4.70
N MET A 33 17.44 -21.66 -5.86
CA MET A 33 18.37 -22.59 -6.50
C MET A 33 18.71 -22.10 -7.90
N THR A 34 19.97 -22.02 -8.24
CA THR A 34 20.44 -21.68 -9.59
C THR A 34 20.91 -22.91 -10.32
N GLY A 35 20.73 -22.96 -11.63
CA GLY A 35 21.21 -24.05 -12.49
C GLY A 35 21.20 -23.70 -13.97
N ASP A 36 21.99 -24.40 -14.75
CA ASP A 36 22.14 -24.22 -16.21
C ASP A 36 21.94 -25.54 -17.00
N ALA A 37 22.19 -26.68 -16.37
CA ALA A 37 22.14 -27.98 -16.99
C ALA A 37 20.76 -28.66 -16.79
N VAL A 38 20.41 -29.57 -17.72
CA VAL A 38 19.19 -30.39 -17.68
C VAL A 38 19.02 -31.11 -16.33
N ASN A 39 20.13 -31.54 -15.74
CA ASN A 39 20.17 -32.26 -14.48
C ASN A 39 19.75 -31.38 -13.27
N ASP A 40 19.78 -30.06 -13.40
CA ASP A 40 19.38 -29.13 -12.36
C ASP A 40 17.86 -28.88 -12.31
N ALA A 41 17.13 -29.26 -13.35
CA ALA A 41 15.71 -28.95 -13.53
C ALA A 41 14.85 -29.42 -12.34
N ALA A 42 15.13 -30.62 -11.80
CA ALA A 42 14.40 -31.15 -10.64
C ALA A 42 14.62 -30.32 -9.37
N ALA A 43 15.86 -29.87 -9.12
CA ALA A 43 16.19 -29.04 -7.98
C ALA A 43 15.62 -27.61 -8.12
N LEU A 44 15.65 -27.03 -9.33
CA LEU A 44 15.05 -25.73 -9.63
C LEU A 44 13.53 -25.76 -9.41
N LYS A 45 12.86 -26.82 -9.85
CA LYS A 45 11.42 -26.99 -9.67
C LYS A 45 11.02 -27.18 -8.20
N GLN A 46 11.89 -27.84 -7.41
CA GLN A 46 11.66 -28.04 -5.97
C GLN A 46 11.85 -26.75 -5.17
N ALA A 47 12.82 -25.93 -5.54
CA ALA A 47 13.10 -24.67 -4.82
C ALA A 47 11.92 -23.72 -4.84
N ASP A 48 11.84 -22.86 -3.83
CA ASP A 48 10.83 -21.78 -3.79
C ASP A 48 11.01 -20.83 -4.97
N ILE A 49 12.27 -20.57 -5.33
CA ILE A 49 12.66 -19.78 -6.50
C ILE A 49 13.72 -20.54 -7.29
N GLY A 50 13.30 -21.23 -8.36
CA GLY A 50 14.23 -21.79 -9.35
C GLY A 50 14.71 -20.69 -10.30
N VAL A 51 16.01 -20.56 -10.48
CA VAL A 51 16.67 -19.55 -11.32
C VAL A 51 17.52 -20.25 -12.38
N ALA A 52 17.16 -20.11 -13.64
CA ALA A 52 17.95 -20.62 -14.77
C ALA A 52 18.89 -19.55 -15.30
N MET A 53 20.07 -19.97 -15.76
CA MET A 53 20.95 -19.11 -16.52
C MET A 53 20.43 -18.92 -17.96
N GLY A 54 20.65 -17.76 -18.57
CA GLY A 54 20.23 -17.45 -19.92
C GLY A 54 20.87 -18.36 -20.99
N SER A 55 22.12 -18.74 -20.77
CA SER A 55 22.85 -19.74 -21.55
C SER A 55 22.46 -21.19 -21.26
N GLY A 56 21.64 -21.42 -20.21
CA GLY A 56 21.22 -22.75 -19.79
C GLY A 56 20.31 -23.47 -20.78
N SER A 57 20.10 -24.78 -20.53
CA SER A 57 19.25 -25.61 -21.39
C SER A 57 17.78 -25.16 -21.34
N GLU A 58 17.05 -25.41 -22.43
CA GLU A 58 15.61 -25.08 -22.50
C GLU A 58 14.81 -25.83 -21.42
N VAL A 59 15.20 -27.05 -21.06
CA VAL A 59 14.57 -27.82 -19.98
C VAL A 59 14.75 -27.12 -18.63
N THR A 60 15.93 -26.57 -18.35
CA THR A 60 16.23 -25.83 -17.13
C THR A 60 15.44 -24.54 -17.09
N LYS A 61 15.37 -23.79 -18.21
CA LYS A 61 14.57 -22.57 -18.32
C LYS A 61 13.08 -22.81 -18.09
N GLN A 62 12.53 -23.91 -18.62
CA GLN A 62 11.14 -24.29 -18.41
C GLN A 62 10.84 -24.72 -16.95
N ALA A 63 11.83 -25.26 -16.25
CA ALA A 63 11.68 -25.64 -14.83
C ALA A 63 11.83 -24.44 -13.87
N ALA A 64 12.45 -23.34 -14.32
CA ALA A 64 12.74 -22.17 -13.51
C ALA A 64 11.56 -21.20 -13.44
N LYS A 65 11.48 -20.46 -12.31
CA LYS A 65 10.56 -19.32 -12.14
C LYS A 65 11.18 -17.99 -12.60
N MET A 66 12.50 -17.95 -12.77
CA MET A 66 13.26 -16.77 -13.18
C MET A 66 14.39 -17.21 -14.14
N ILE A 67 14.69 -16.37 -15.13
CA ILE A 67 15.79 -16.58 -16.06
C ILE A 67 16.72 -15.35 -15.99
N LEU A 68 18.00 -15.57 -15.73
CA LEU A 68 19.04 -14.54 -15.76
C LEU A 68 19.59 -14.44 -17.19
N THR A 69 19.03 -13.57 -18.01
CA THR A 69 19.37 -13.45 -19.44
C THR A 69 20.80 -13.00 -19.71
N ASP A 70 21.44 -12.38 -18.72
CA ASP A 70 22.84 -11.90 -18.79
C ASP A 70 23.84 -12.82 -18.06
N ASP A 71 23.38 -13.94 -17.52
CA ASP A 71 24.16 -14.93 -16.77
C ASP A 71 24.94 -14.35 -15.57
N ARG A 72 24.47 -13.22 -15.00
CA ARG A 72 25.17 -12.51 -13.93
C ARG A 72 24.49 -12.69 -12.58
N PHE A 73 25.25 -13.18 -11.58
CA PHE A 73 24.76 -13.24 -10.19
C PHE A 73 24.44 -11.86 -9.60
N GLY A 74 25.07 -10.78 -10.07
CA GLY A 74 24.73 -9.42 -9.68
C GLY A 74 23.27 -9.04 -10.04
N THR A 75 22.76 -9.56 -11.14
CA THR A 75 21.35 -9.39 -11.56
C THR A 75 20.42 -10.13 -10.61
N LEU A 76 20.79 -11.29 -10.09
CA LEU A 76 20.05 -11.99 -9.04
C LEU A 76 19.92 -11.15 -7.77
N VAL A 77 21.01 -10.52 -7.32
CA VAL A 77 21.00 -9.62 -6.15
C VAL A 77 20.06 -8.44 -6.39
N THR A 78 20.10 -7.87 -7.60
CA THR A 78 19.19 -6.79 -8.00
C THR A 78 17.73 -7.26 -8.02
N ALA A 79 17.45 -8.47 -8.50
CA ALA A 79 16.11 -9.06 -8.48
C ALA A 79 15.59 -9.27 -7.05
N ILE A 80 16.44 -9.74 -6.12
CA ILE A 80 16.08 -9.87 -4.70
C ILE A 80 15.73 -8.50 -4.11
N LYS A 81 16.55 -7.47 -4.37
CA LYS A 81 16.31 -6.10 -3.92
C LYS A 81 14.97 -5.57 -4.43
N LEU A 82 14.70 -5.79 -5.72
CA LEU A 82 13.45 -5.38 -6.35
C LEU A 82 12.25 -6.13 -5.74
N GLY A 83 12.36 -7.45 -5.56
CA GLY A 83 11.30 -8.27 -4.94
C GLY A 83 10.95 -7.81 -3.53
N ARG A 84 11.94 -7.51 -2.69
CA ARG A 84 11.73 -6.93 -1.35
C ARG A 84 11.02 -5.59 -1.42
N SER A 85 11.45 -4.71 -2.34
CA SER A 85 10.83 -3.39 -2.54
C SER A 85 9.37 -3.50 -3.01
N ILE A 86 9.09 -4.38 -3.97
CA ILE A 86 7.73 -4.62 -4.46
C ILE A 86 6.83 -5.09 -3.33
N TYR A 87 7.32 -6.00 -2.49
CA TYR A 87 6.55 -6.50 -1.36
C TYR A 87 6.18 -5.38 -0.36
N ASP A 88 7.13 -4.53 0.02
CA ASP A 88 6.89 -3.40 0.93
C ASP A 88 5.86 -2.42 0.35
N LYS A 89 5.92 -2.20 -0.97
CA LYS A 89 4.93 -1.38 -1.69
C LYS A 89 3.54 -2.02 -1.67
N ILE A 90 3.44 -3.33 -1.87
CA ILE A 90 2.16 -4.07 -1.78
C ILE A 90 1.58 -3.93 -0.37
N VAL A 91 2.40 -4.09 0.69
CA VAL A 91 1.95 -3.91 2.08
C VAL A 91 1.40 -2.50 2.31
N SER A 92 2.11 -1.48 1.83
CA SER A 92 1.70 -0.08 1.96
C SER A 92 0.42 0.22 1.16
N TYR A 93 0.31 -0.32 -0.05
CA TYR A 93 -0.88 -0.22 -0.89
C TYR A 93 -2.10 -0.88 -0.21
N VAL A 94 -1.96 -2.12 0.26
CA VAL A 94 -3.06 -2.84 0.92
C VAL A 94 -3.49 -2.10 2.18
N ARG A 95 -2.55 -1.59 2.98
CA ARG A 95 -2.84 -0.77 4.15
C ARG A 95 -3.68 0.45 3.77
N TYR A 96 -3.25 1.21 2.77
CA TYR A 96 -3.97 2.38 2.28
C TYR A 96 -5.37 2.03 1.80
N GLN A 97 -5.49 1.02 0.95
CA GLN A 97 -6.77 0.62 0.36
C GLN A 97 -7.76 0.08 1.39
N MET A 98 -7.29 -0.77 2.32
CA MET A 98 -8.14 -1.31 3.38
C MET A 98 -8.59 -0.23 4.36
N SER A 99 -7.71 0.70 4.75
CA SER A 99 -8.09 1.83 5.61
C SER A 99 -9.15 2.72 4.96
N SER A 100 -9.01 3.04 3.68
CA SER A 100 -10.00 3.82 2.93
C SER A 100 -11.33 3.08 2.79
N LEU A 101 -11.29 1.77 2.52
CA LEU A 101 -12.49 0.93 2.43
C LEU A 101 -13.24 0.88 3.77
N PHE A 102 -12.54 0.60 4.87
CA PHE A 102 -13.15 0.57 6.21
C PHE A 102 -13.76 1.92 6.59
N SER A 103 -13.10 3.03 6.23
CA SER A 103 -13.64 4.37 6.46
C SER A 103 -14.99 4.58 5.77
N LEU A 104 -15.09 4.25 4.48
CA LEU A 104 -16.32 4.39 3.72
C LEU A 104 -17.43 3.44 4.22
N VAL A 105 -17.10 2.19 4.48
CA VAL A 105 -18.05 1.21 5.02
C VAL A 105 -18.62 1.70 6.36
N LEU A 106 -17.78 2.18 7.27
CA LEU A 106 -18.22 2.72 8.55
C LEU A 106 -19.06 3.99 8.36
N LEU A 107 -18.68 4.87 7.43
CA LEU A 107 -19.44 6.10 7.15
C LEU A 107 -20.86 5.78 6.70
N PHE A 108 -21.04 4.89 5.72
CA PHE A 108 -22.36 4.52 5.23
C PHE A 108 -23.15 3.71 6.27
N LEU A 109 -22.49 2.81 7.01
CA LEU A 109 -23.13 2.04 8.08
C LEU A 109 -23.70 2.96 9.18
N VAL A 110 -22.89 3.88 9.68
CA VAL A 110 -23.29 4.84 10.72
C VAL A 110 -24.37 5.79 10.19
N ALA A 111 -24.21 6.32 8.99
CA ALA A 111 -25.22 7.18 8.38
C ALA A 111 -26.56 6.46 8.23
N SER A 112 -26.54 5.19 7.82
CA SER A 112 -27.76 4.37 7.69
C SER A 112 -28.42 4.07 9.03
N ILE A 113 -27.64 3.74 10.08
CA ILE A 113 -28.19 3.42 11.41
C ILE A 113 -28.79 4.66 12.09
N PHE A 114 -28.13 5.80 11.96
CA PHE A 114 -28.54 7.05 12.62
C PHE A 114 -29.41 7.96 11.73
N GLY A 115 -29.73 7.54 10.52
CA GLY A 115 -30.56 8.32 9.58
C GLY A 115 -29.88 9.61 9.11
N ILE A 116 -28.54 9.70 9.14
CA ILE A 116 -27.82 10.89 8.69
C ILE A 116 -27.95 10.99 7.17
N ASN A 117 -28.58 12.09 6.70
CA ASN A 117 -28.84 12.34 5.29
C ASN A 117 -29.53 11.14 4.62
N ASP A 118 -30.59 10.61 5.23
CA ASP A 118 -31.33 9.43 4.76
C ASP A 118 -30.46 8.19 4.52
N GLY A 119 -29.34 8.08 5.23
CA GLY A 119 -28.38 6.98 5.10
C GLY A 119 -27.38 7.15 3.95
N VAL A 120 -27.35 8.30 3.27
CA VAL A 120 -26.49 8.58 2.11
C VAL A 120 -25.53 9.75 2.40
N PRO A 121 -24.46 9.57 3.14
CA PRO A 121 -23.57 10.65 3.56
C PRO A 121 -22.77 11.28 2.42
N LEU A 122 -22.55 10.53 1.33
CA LEU A 122 -21.94 10.96 0.07
C LEU A 122 -22.75 10.40 -1.09
N THR A 123 -22.89 11.16 -2.17
CA THR A 123 -23.58 10.66 -3.36
C THR A 123 -22.81 9.52 -4.02
N PRO A 124 -23.46 8.59 -4.73
CA PRO A 124 -22.78 7.51 -5.44
C PRO A 124 -21.68 8.02 -6.41
N LEU A 125 -21.93 9.16 -7.07
CA LEU A 125 -20.98 9.76 -8.00
C LEU A 125 -19.75 10.32 -7.28
N MET A 126 -19.91 10.93 -6.09
CA MET A 126 -18.80 11.34 -5.23
C MET A 126 -17.92 10.14 -4.85
N VAL A 127 -18.52 9.02 -4.44
CA VAL A 127 -17.80 7.80 -4.06
C VAL A 127 -17.03 7.22 -5.25
N LEU A 128 -17.65 7.16 -6.43
CA LEU A 128 -16.98 6.72 -7.66
C LEU A 128 -15.81 7.64 -8.01
N PHE A 129 -16.00 8.95 -7.93
CA PHE A 129 -14.95 9.92 -8.21
C PHE A 129 -13.78 9.81 -7.23
N LEU A 130 -14.06 9.69 -5.93
CA LEU A 130 -13.04 9.43 -4.92
C LEU A 130 -12.26 8.15 -5.25
N SER A 131 -12.96 7.08 -5.59
CA SER A 131 -12.34 5.77 -5.81
C SER A 131 -11.50 5.69 -7.09
N PHE A 132 -11.94 6.31 -8.19
CA PHE A 132 -11.28 6.17 -9.49
C PHE A 132 -10.37 7.35 -9.86
N PHE A 133 -10.65 8.56 -9.36
CA PHE A 133 -9.91 9.75 -9.76
C PHE A 133 -9.06 10.37 -8.64
N ILE A 134 -9.41 10.13 -7.39
CA ILE A 134 -8.65 10.70 -6.26
C ILE A 134 -7.67 9.68 -5.69
N THR A 135 -8.15 8.48 -5.32
CA THR A 135 -7.31 7.50 -4.60
C THR A 135 -6.27 6.81 -5.46
N VAL A 136 -6.38 6.85 -6.79
CA VAL A 136 -5.39 6.28 -7.71
C VAL A 136 -4.03 6.96 -7.61
N PHE A 137 -3.98 8.29 -7.37
CA PHE A 137 -2.73 9.03 -7.33
C PHE A 137 -1.86 8.71 -6.10
N PRO A 138 -2.40 8.63 -4.87
CA PRO A 138 -1.66 8.08 -3.74
C PRO A 138 -1.09 6.67 -4.00
N VAL A 139 -1.83 5.81 -4.72
CA VAL A 139 -1.34 4.49 -5.12
C VAL A 139 -0.15 4.60 -6.07
N ILE A 140 -0.22 5.49 -7.08
CA ILE A 140 0.91 5.76 -7.99
C ILE A 140 2.14 6.21 -7.18
N VAL A 141 1.96 7.11 -6.22
CA VAL A 141 3.04 7.59 -5.35
C VAL A 141 3.66 6.45 -4.53
N ILE A 142 2.83 5.59 -3.91
CA ILE A 142 3.31 4.43 -3.15
C ILE A 142 4.10 3.48 -4.07
N MET A 143 3.59 3.19 -5.28
CA MET A 143 4.23 2.26 -6.21
C MET A 143 5.50 2.83 -6.86
N SER A 144 5.59 4.14 -7.03
CA SER A 144 6.74 4.83 -7.62
C SER A 144 7.85 5.16 -6.61
N ASP A 145 7.61 4.97 -5.31
CA ASP A 145 8.61 5.31 -4.29
C ASP A 145 9.89 4.47 -4.46
N PRO A 146 11.10 5.07 -4.40
CA PRO A 146 12.34 4.28 -4.51
C PRO A 146 12.51 3.33 -3.34
N ALA A 147 13.18 2.20 -3.60
CA ALA A 147 13.51 1.24 -2.55
C ALA A 147 14.35 1.88 -1.45
N PRO A 148 14.08 1.59 -0.16
CA PRO A 148 14.93 2.03 0.94
C PRO A 148 16.38 1.58 0.75
N SER A 149 17.34 2.41 1.17
CA SER A 149 18.78 2.11 1.01
C SER A 149 19.23 0.89 1.82
N ASP A 150 18.58 0.62 2.94
CA ASP A 150 18.84 -0.46 3.89
C ASP A 150 18.08 -1.77 3.60
N ILE A 151 17.32 -1.84 2.50
CA ILE A 151 16.45 -2.99 2.19
C ILE A 151 17.20 -4.33 2.12
N MET A 152 18.49 -4.31 1.76
CA MET A 152 19.33 -5.51 1.67
C MET A 152 20.00 -5.88 3.00
N THR A 153 20.06 -4.97 3.97
CA THR A 153 20.61 -5.23 5.31
C THR A 153 19.54 -5.72 6.29
N GLN A 154 18.27 -5.59 5.92
CA GLN A 154 17.16 -6.11 6.71
C GLN A 154 17.14 -7.64 6.70
N PRO A 155 16.79 -8.30 7.84
CA PRO A 155 16.69 -9.75 7.89
C PRO A 155 15.64 -10.26 6.90
N PRO A 156 15.74 -11.52 6.44
CA PRO A 156 14.71 -12.17 5.66
C PRO A 156 13.37 -12.13 6.39
N ARG A 157 12.31 -11.94 5.62
CA ARG A 157 10.95 -11.96 6.15
C ARG A 157 10.53 -13.38 6.47
N ASP A 158 9.81 -13.56 7.56
CA ASP A 158 9.16 -14.83 7.90
C ASP A 158 8.03 -15.12 6.89
N PRO A 159 8.12 -16.20 6.10
CA PRO A 159 7.12 -16.58 5.12
C PRO A 159 5.77 -16.98 5.74
N ALA A 160 5.74 -17.34 7.03
CA ALA A 160 4.51 -17.67 7.75
C ALA A 160 3.65 -16.43 8.08
N VAL A 161 4.24 -15.24 8.07
CA VAL A 161 3.53 -13.99 8.35
C VAL A 161 2.76 -13.53 7.12
N THR A 162 1.44 -13.70 7.14
CA THR A 162 0.53 -13.24 6.07
C THR A 162 0.40 -11.71 6.05
N LEU A 163 0.00 -11.16 4.89
CA LEU A 163 -0.31 -9.73 4.74
C LEU A 163 -1.40 -9.28 5.71
N ALA A 164 -2.45 -10.09 5.84
CA ALA A 164 -3.60 -9.84 6.72
C ALA A 164 -3.41 -10.46 8.11
N ASN A 165 -2.24 -10.26 8.73
CA ASN A 165 -2.05 -10.66 10.12
C ASN A 165 -2.85 -9.74 11.08
N PRO A 166 -3.16 -10.18 12.33
CA PRO A 166 -3.99 -9.41 13.25
C PRO A 166 -3.49 -7.99 13.53
N ARG A 167 -2.17 -7.77 13.55
CA ARG A 167 -1.57 -6.44 13.76
C ARG A 167 -1.83 -5.53 12.57
N SER A 168 -1.68 -6.05 11.35
CA SER A 168 -1.97 -5.30 10.12
C SER A 168 -3.45 -4.94 10.04
N VAL A 169 -4.34 -5.87 10.32
CA VAL A 169 -5.80 -5.63 10.31
C VAL A 169 -6.18 -4.58 11.34
N LEU A 170 -5.65 -4.66 12.57
CA LEU A 170 -5.90 -3.64 13.60
C LEU A 170 -5.42 -2.26 13.15
N GLN A 171 -4.28 -2.17 12.49
CA GLN A 171 -3.74 -0.92 11.96
C GLN A 171 -4.64 -0.34 10.85
N TRP A 172 -5.12 -1.20 9.93
CA TRP A 172 -6.05 -0.79 8.88
C TRP A 172 -7.37 -0.26 9.46
N LEU A 173 -7.89 -0.94 10.48
CA LEU A 173 -9.09 -0.51 11.20
C LEU A 173 -8.86 0.83 11.92
N LEU A 174 -7.73 0.98 12.63
CA LEU A 174 -7.41 2.23 13.32
C LEU A 174 -7.39 3.42 12.35
N TYR A 175 -6.67 3.29 11.24
CA TYR A 175 -6.58 4.37 10.25
C TYR A 175 -7.92 4.61 9.55
N GLY A 176 -8.68 3.54 9.28
CA GLY A 176 -10.02 3.63 8.72
C GLY A 176 -11.01 4.33 9.65
N VAL A 177 -10.98 4.03 10.95
CA VAL A 177 -11.82 4.70 11.98
C VAL A 177 -11.44 6.17 12.09
N VAL A 178 -10.15 6.52 12.05
CA VAL A 178 -9.73 7.93 12.10
C VAL A 178 -10.23 8.68 10.86
N LEU A 179 -10.06 8.13 9.66
CA LEU A 179 -10.54 8.75 8.43
C LEU A 179 -12.07 8.88 8.44
N PHE A 180 -12.79 7.85 8.86
CA PHE A 180 -14.23 7.89 9.06
C PHE A 180 -14.64 9.02 10.01
N ALA A 181 -13.99 9.11 11.18
CA ALA A 181 -14.34 10.10 12.20
C ALA A 181 -14.16 11.54 11.69
N VAL A 182 -13.11 11.84 10.94
CA VAL A 182 -12.91 13.19 10.38
C VAL A 182 -13.88 13.52 9.25
N ILE A 183 -14.27 12.53 8.41
CA ILE A 183 -15.31 12.73 7.39
C ILE A 183 -16.66 12.98 8.05
N LEU A 184 -17.01 12.18 9.05
CA LEU A 184 -18.25 12.36 9.81
C LEU A 184 -18.24 13.71 10.55
N ALA A 185 -17.12 14.12 11.14
CA ALA A 185 -16.99 15.43 11.77
C ALA A 185 -17.20 16.57 10.77
N ALA A 186 -16.66 16.46 9.56
CA ALA A 186 -16.88 17.44 8.51
C ALA A 186 -18.37 17.57 8.13
N LEU A 187 -19.05 16.43 8.06
CA LEU A 187 -20.48 16.38 7.76
C LEU A 187 -21.34 17.03 8.87
N LEU A 188 -20.99 16.79 10.14
CA LEU A 188 -21.78 17.24 11.31
C LEU A 188 -21.43 18.65 11.79
N LEU A 189 -20.23 19.15 11.49
CA LEU A 189 -19.76 20.51 11.86
C LEU A 189 -20.07 21.56 10.80
N ALA A 190 -20.65 21.16 9.68
CA ALA A 190 -21.07 22.09 8.64
C ALA A 190 -22.21 23.00 9.15
N PRO A 191 -22.37 24.21 8.57
CA PRO A 191 -23.39 25.17 8.99
C PRO A 191 -24.81 24.77 8.58
N ASP A 192 -24.96 23.88 7.63
CA ASP A 192 -26.23 23.38 7.10
C ASP A 192 -26.37 21.86 7.30
N GLU A 193 -27.59 21.38 7.21
CA GLU A 193 -27.85 19.94 7.25
C GLU A 193 -27.50 19.30 5.88
N PRO A 194 -26.94 18.06 5.89
CA PRO A 194 -26.71 17.34 4.65
C PRO A 194 -28.03 17.04 3.92
N SER A 195 -28.00 17.03 2.58
CA SER A 195 -29.17 16.71 1.74
C SER A 195 -28.77 15.78 0.60
N THR A 196 -29.70 14.91 0.21
CA THR A 196 -29.60 14.05 -0.98
C THR A 196 -30.18 14.70 -2.25
N THR A 197 -30.93 15.79 -2.11
CA THR A 197 -31.64 16.43 -3.21
C THR A 197 -31.12 17.80 -3.58
N VAL A 198 -30.38 18.44 -2.67
CA VAL A 198 -29.80 19.78 -2.86
C VAL A 198 -28.32 19.74 -2.48
N ALA A 199 -27.51 20.49 -3.21
CA ALA A 199 -26.10 20.69 -2.86
C ALA A 199 -25.98 21.44 -1.53
N THR A 200 -25.21 20.88 -0.57
CA THR A 200 -25.00 21.47 0.77
C THR A 200 -23.52 21.59 1.11
N ALA A 201 -23.19 22.52 1.99
CA ALA A 201 -21.81 22.62 2.51
C ALA A 201 -21.42 21.35 3.29
N ALA A 202 -22.36 20.72 3.99
CA ALA A 202 -22.12 19.50 4.74
C ALA A 202 -21.59 18.37 3.85
N THR A 203 -22.29 18.03 2.77
CA THR A 203 -21.86 16.99 1.82
C THR A 203 -20.58 17.38 1.08
N SER A 204 -20.43 18.68 0.73
CA SER A 204 -19.21 19.19 0.07
C SER A 204 -17.99 19.10 0.98
N MET A 205 -18.10 19.49 2.26
CA MET A 205 -17.02 19.38 3.25
C MET A 205 -16.63 17.91 3.52
N ALA A 206 -17.62 17.03 3.67
CA ALA A 206 -17.36 15.60 3.84
C ALA A 206 -16.62 15.01 2.64
N PHE A 207 -17.02 15.37 1.41
CA PHE A 207 -16.36 14.97 0.18
C PHE A 207 -14.91 15.48 0.10
N VAL A 208 -14.68 16.77 0.42
CA VAL A 208 -13.34 17.38 0.45
C VAL A 208 -12.45 16.69 1.48
N VAL A 209 -12.93 16.44 2.70
CA VAL A 209 -12.16 15.78 3.76
C VAL A 209 -11.88 14.32 3.39
N ALA A 210 -12.82 13.62 2.76
CA ALA A 210 -12.57 12.27 2.25
C ALA A 210 -11.48 12.26 1.18
N GLY A 211 -11.49 13.21 0.25
CA GLY A 211 -10.49 13.37 -0.80
C GLY A 211 -9.12 13.75 -0.25
N LEU A 212 -9.01 14.89 0.42
CA LEU A 212 -7.73 15.40 0.96
C LEU A 212 -7.15 14.48 2.04
N GLY A 213 -8.00 13.94 2.92
CA GLY A 213 -7.59 12.98 3.95
C GLY A 213 -6.98 11.71 3.33
N SER A 214 -7.58 11.20 2.25
CA SER A 214 -7.03 10.06 1.50
C SER A 214 -5.72 10.40 0.79
N ILE A 215 -5.62 11.59 0.17
CA ILE A 215 -4.40 12.03 -0.52
C ILE A 215 -3.22 12.12 0.46
N ILE A 216 -3.38 12.86 1.56
CA ILE A 216 -2.31 13.11 2.52
C ILE A 216 -2.04 11.85 3.36
N GLY A 217 -3.08 11.09 3.70
CA GLY A 217 -2.98 9.78 4.34
C GLY A 217 -2.17 8.79 3.49
N GLY A 218 -2.42 8.73 2.18
CA GLY A 218 -1.66 7.90 1.26
C GLY A 218 -0.18 8.30 1.19
N LEU A 219 0.13 9.60 1.20
CA LEU A 219 1.50 10.09 1.30
C LEU A 219 2.16 9.63 2.61
N ALA A 220 1.45 9.75 3.73
CA ALA A 220 1.95 9.27 5.01
C ALA A 220 2.19 7.76 5.03
N MET A 221 1.38 6.96 4.32
CA MET A 221 1.49 5.49 4.28
C MET A 221 2.56 4.95 3.32
N ARG A 222 3.16 5.78 2.45
CA ARG A 222 4.09 5.33 1.38
C ARG A 222 5.33 4.60 1.90
N ARG A 223 5.76 4.86 3.13
CA ARG A 223 6.93 4.23 3.76
C ARG A 223 6.58 3.75 5.16
N ASP A 224 7.11 2.59 5.54
CA ASP A 224 6.92 2.04 6.87
C ASP A 224 8.14 1.20 7.26
N PRO A 225 8.72 1.42 8.44
CA PRO A 225 8.32 2.34 9.50
C PRO A 225 8.85 3.78 9.34
N LEU A 226 9.48 4.13 8.22
CA LEU A 226 10.00 5.46 7.96
C LEU A 226 8.86 6.47 7.73
N SER A 227 9.14 7.76 7.95
CA SER A 227 8.16 8.81 7.68
C SER A 227 7.78 8.85 6.20
N GLY A 228 6.48 8.93 5.92
CA GLY A 228 5.96 9.13 4.58
C GLY A 228 6.37 10.46 3.96
N PHE A 229 6.71 11.45 4.78
CA PHE A 229 7.17 12.78 4.36
C PHE A 229 8.69 12.86 4.16
N ALA A 230 9.43 11.76 4.36
CA ALA A 230 10.88 11.73 4.08
C ALA A 230 11.18 11.88 2.58
N ALA A 231 12.37 12.41 2.27
CA ALA A 231 12.82 12.54 0.89
C ALA A 231 13.02 11.17 0.19
N PRO A 232 12.83 11.08 -1.14
CA PRO A 232 12.43 12.16 -2.03
C PRO A 232 10.92 12.44 -2.01
N ILE A 233 10.51 13.67 -1.80
CA ILE A 233 9.10 14.05 -1.69
C ILE A 233 8.59 14.82 -2.92
N VAL A 234 9.48 15.51 -3.64
CA VAL A 234 9.10 16.41 -4.73
C VAL A 234 8.31 15.70 -5.83
N GLY A 235 8.76 14.50 -6.24
CA GLY A 235 8.03 13.71 -7.23
C GLY A 235 6.65 13.26 -6.73
N ALA A 236 6.54 12.91 -5.45
CA ALA A 236 5.28 12.56 -4.83
C ALA A 236 4.29 13.74 -4.82
N LEU A 237 4.76 14.94 -4.45
CA LEU A 237 3.94 16.17 -4.44
C LEU A 237 3.45 16.53 -5.84
N GLY A 238 4.29 16.32 -6.88
CA GLY A 238 3.88 16.54 -8.26
C GLY A 238 2.69 15.66 -8.67
N TRP A 239 2.73 14.36 -8.34
CA TRP A 239 1.60 13.46 -8.61
C TRP A 239 0.36 13.78 -7.75
N LEU A 240 0.55 14.18 -6.49
CA LEU A 240 -0.56 14.49 -5.58
C LEU A 240 -1.20 15.86 -5.83
N SER A 241 -0.56 16.77 -6.56
CA SER A 241 -1.19 18.03 -6.96
C SER A 241 -2.40 17.82 -7.85
N ILE A 242 -2.40 16.78 -8.70
CA ILE A 242 -3.51 16.46 -9.60
C ILE A 242 -4.81 16.17 -8.81
N PRO A 243 -4.86 15.18 -7.89
CA PRO A 243 -6.10 14.91 -7.15
C PRO A 243 -6.47 16.05 -6.19
N VAL A 244 -5.53 16.86 -5.71
CA VAL A 244 -5.84 18.09 -4.96
C VAL A 244 -6.60 19.07 -5.84
N VAL A 245 -6.09 19.35 -7.05
CA VAL A 245 -6.76 20.23 -8.01
C VAL A 245 -8.13 19.68 -8.39
N LEU A 246 -8.24 18.37 -8.65
CA LEU A 246 -9.51 17.72 -8.95
C LEU A 246 -10.53 17.88 -7.82
N THR A 247 -10.10 17.74 -6.56
CA THR A 247 -10.97 17.95 -5.38
C THR A 247 -11.45 19.39 -5.30
N VAL A 248 -10.57 20.37 -5.50
CA VAL A 248 -10.92 21.80 -5.48
C VAL A 248 -11.90 22.11 -6.64
N VAL A 249 -11.58 21.69 -7.84
CA VAL A 249 -12.42 21.91 -9.04
C VAL A 249 -13.81 21.30 -8.87
N SER A 250 -13.92 20.15 -8.22
CA SER A 250 -15.21 19.48 -7.99
C SER A 250 -16.14 20.26 -7.05
N VAL A 251 -15.61 21.19 -6.27
CA VAL A 251 -16.37 21.97 -5.28
C VAL A 251 -16.53 23.43 -5.70
N GLU A 252 -15.57 24.00 -6.47
CA GLU A 252 -15.55 25.43 -6.79
C GLU A 252 -16.00 25.75 -8.21
N VAL A 253 -16.07 24.76 -9.13
CA VAL A 253 -16.45 25.01 -10.53
C VAL A 253 -17.90 24.58 -10.77
N GLY A 254 -18.75 25.51 -11.20
CA GLY A 254 -20.20 25.35 -11.32
C GLY A 254 -20.64 24.07 -12.05
N PHE A 255 -20.08 23.75 -13.23
CA PHE A 255 -20.38 22.51 -13.94
C PHE A 255 -20.11 21.25 -13.10
N MET A 256 -19.01 21.25 -12.33
CA MET A 256 -18.68 20.14 -11.44
C MET A 256 -19.57 20.10 -10.19
N GLN A 257 -19.98 21.28 -9.71
CA GLN A 257 -20.93 21.38 -8.60
C GLN A 257 -22.28 20.74 -8.97
N ASP A 258 -22.80 21.04 -10.16
CA ASP A 258 -24.03 20.43 -10.67
C ASP A 258 -23.89 18.90 -10.82
N LEU A 259 -22.73 18.45 -11.31
CA LEU A 259 -22.47 17.03 -11.53
C LEU A 259 -22.36 16.25 -10.21
N PHE A 260 -21.65 16.77 -9.23
CA PHE A 260 -21.40 16.09 -7.96
C PHE A 260 -22.39 16.46 -6.86
N MET A 261 -23.30 17.39 -7.10
CA MET A 261 -24.18 17.96 -6.08
C MET A 261 -23.37 18.57 -4.91
N THR A 262 -22.33 19.34 -5.26
CA THR A 262 -21.51 20.09 -4.32
C THR A 262 -21.84 21.57 -4.39
N GLN A 263 -21.41 22.32 -3.39
CA GLN A 263 -21.44 23.79 -3.41
C GLN A 263 -20.11 24.36 -3.02
N GLY A 264 -19.81 25.59 -3.45
CA GLY A 264 -18.59 26.31 -3.11
C GLY A 264 -18.45 26.51 -1.60
N LEU A 265 -17.24 26.34 -1.08
CA LEU A 265 -16.95 26.46 0.34
C LEU A 265 -16.35 27.82 0.69
N THR A 266 -16.76 28.38 1.82
CA THR A 266 -16.18 29.59 2.38
C THR A 266 -14.76 29.35 2.93
N GLY A 267 -13.97 30.44 3.11
CA GLY A 267 -12.63 30.34 3.66
C GLY A 267 -12.55 29.59 5.00
N PRO A 268 -13.40 29.88 5.99
CA PRO A 268 -13.45 29.11 7.25
C PRO A 268 -13.76 27.62 7.07
N GLN A 269 -14.65 27.25 6.12
CA GLN A 269 -14.99 25.86 5.82
C GLN A 269 -13.77 25.14 5.20
N TRP A 270 -13.06 25.77 4.28
CA TRP A 270 -11.80 25.23 3.74
C TRP A 270 -10.75 25.02 4.83
N MET A 271 -10.59 25.97 5.75
CA MET A 271 -9.67 25.83 6.88
C MET A 271 -10.02 24.64 7.77
N LEU A 272 -11.31 24.45 8.05
CA LEU A 272 -11.80 23.28 8.83
C LEU A 272 -11.53 21.96 8.07
N CYS A 273 -11.82 21.91 6.78
CA CYS A 273 -11.52 20.74 5.95
C CYS A 273 -10.03 20.38 5.94
N LEU A 274 -9.15 21.38 5.80
CA LEU A 274 -7.70 21.18 5.86
C LEU A 274 -7.25 20.68 7.24
N ALA A 275 -7.76 21.26 8.31
CA ALA A 275 -7.45 20.83 9.68
C ALA A 275 -7.88 19.38 9.94
N LEU A 276 -9.09 19.01 9.54
CA LEU A 276 -9.60 17.64 9.68
C LEU A 276 -8.80 16.66 8.82
N SER A 277 -8.45 17.03 7.58
CA SER A 277 -7.66 16.18 6.70
C SER A 277 -6.23 15.94 7.20
N ALA A 278 -5.68 16.84 8.03
CA ALA A 278 -4.36 16.69 8.63
C ALA A 278 -4.34 15.70 9.82
N VAL A 279 -5.48 15.32 10.38
CA VAL A 279 -5.53 14.41 11.54
C VAL A 279 -5.01 13.03 11.19
N LEU A 280 -5.44 12.45 10.07
CA LEU A 280 -5.04 11.10 9.67
C LEU A 280 -3.51 10.96 9.50
N PRO A 281 -2.81 11.81 8.72
CA PRO A 281 -1.36 11.72 8.59
C PRO A 281 -0.62 11.93 9.92
N VAL A 282 -1.12 12.76 10.83
CA VAL A 282 -0.55 12.94 12.17
C VAL A 282 -0.65 11.63 12.97
N VAL A 283 -1.80 10.97 12.94
CA VAL A 283 -1.98 9.66 13.61
C VAL A 283 -1.07 8.60 13.01
N ILE A 284 -0.94 8.54 11.68
CA ILE A 284 -0.06 7.58 11.01
C ILE A 284 1.40 7.80 11.40
N GLU A 285 1.88 9.03 11.34
CA GLU A 285 3.27 9.35 11.70
C GLU A 285 3.54 9.15 13.20
N GLY A 286 2.55 9.41 14.04
CA GLY A 286 2.62 9.11 15.48
C GLY A 286 2.74 7.61 15.76
N ASP A 287 1.92 6.77 15.13
CA ASP A 287 1.99 5.31 15.21
C ASP A 287 3.36 4.79 14.75
N LYS A 288 3.86 5.28 13.61
CA LYS A 288 5.18 4.94 13.10
C LYS A 288 6.30 5.36 14.07
N ALA A 289 6.19 6.53 14.67
CA ALA A 289 7.17 7.01 15.65
C ALA A 289 7.21 6.13 16.91
N ILE A 290 6.06 5.69 17.40
CA ILE A 290 5.96 4.75 18.54
C ILE A 290 6.62 3.42 18.15
N ARG A 291 6.29 2.85 17.00
CA ARG A 291 6.86 1.58 16.54
C ARG A 291 8.39 1.64 16.34
N ARG A 292 8.92 2.76 15.84
CA ARG A 292 10.38 2.98 15.73
C ARG A 292 11.07 3.02 17.10
N ARG A 293 10.40 3.56 18.13
CA ARG A 293 10.95 3.59 19.49
C ARG A 293 10.94 2.21 20.15
N SER A 294 9.90 1.42 19.91
CA SER A 294 9.77 0.05 20.45
C SER A 294 10.72 -0.96 19.78
N ALA A 295 11.27 -0.65 18.61
CA ALA A 295 12.20 -1.50 17.87
C ALA A 295 13.68 -1.21 18.18
N ARG A 296 13.98 -0.15 18.94
CA ARG A 296 15.31 0.18 19.48
C ARG A 296 15.48 -0.39 20.87
#